data_1275eb83abcc86c7b9371bf1a5798bb5
#
_entry.id   1275eb83abcc86c7b9371bf1a5798bb5
#
_cell.length_a   1.000
_cell.length_b   1.000
_cell.length_c   1.000
_cell.angle_alpha   90.00
_cell.angle_beta   90.00
_cell.angle_gamma   90.00
#
_symmetry.space_group_name_H-M   'P 1'
#
loop_
_entity.id
_entity.type
_entity.pdbx_description
1 polymer ?
#
loop_
_entity_poly.entity_id
_entity_poly.type
_entity_poly.pdbx_seq_one_letter_code
_entity_poly.pdbx_strand_id
1 'polypeptide(L)'
;MPKSNVEKIKLHILKKLFDQRCWMHKLFNINNIQQGLPPHARDSRIIKKAVDDLIKNKWLLSKPTHYGLELSLNIDKKKEIEEYIEKNLF
;
A
#
# COMPACT_ATOMS: atom_id res chain seq x y z
N MET A 1 15.87 3.09 -15.48
CA MET A 1 16.23 3.60 -14.16
C MET A 1 15.67 2.69 -13.07
N PRO A 2 16.44 2.43 -12.00
CA PRO A 2 15.88 1.67 -10.88
C PRO A 2 14.74 2.46 -10.23
N LYS A 3 13.74 1.74 -9.75
CA LYS A 3 12.66 2.36 -9.02
C LYS A 3 13.16 2.94 -7.70
N SER A 4 12.61 4.07 -7.29
CA SER A 4 12.91 4.63 -5.98
C SER A 4 12.42 3.69 -4.89
N ASN A 5 12.94 3.86 -3.67
CA ASN A 5 12.48 3.07 -2.53
C ASN A 5 10.98 3.29 -2.27
N VAL A 6 10.50 4.51 -2.47
CA VAL A 6 9.08 4.83 -2.30
C VAL A 6 8.23 4.02 -3.29
N GLU A 7 8.65 3.93 -4.55
CA GLU A 7 7.91 3.17 -5.56
C GLU A 7 7.86 1.68 -5.23
N LYS A 8 8.96 1.11 -4.75
CA LYS A 8 9.02 -0.29 -4.34
C LYS A 8 8.07 -0.56 -3.17
N ILE A 9 8.00 0.37 -2.22
CA ILE A 9 7.11 0.24 -1.07
C ILE A 9 5.65 0.39 -1.50
N LYS A 10 5.35 1.31 -2.41
CA LYS A 10 4.00 1.44 -2.96
C LYS A 10 3.52 0.11 -3.57
N LEU A 11 4.36 -0.51 -4.39
CA LEU A 11 4.03 -1.78 -5.00
C LEU A 11 3.81 -2.86 -3.95
N HIS A 12 4.67 -2.92 -2.94
CA HIS A 12 4.54 -3.88 -1.84
C HIS A 12 3.20 -3.70 -1.11
N ILE A 13 2.83 -2.45 -0.80
CA ILE A 13 1.58 -2.14 -0.11
C ILE A 13 0.38 -2.58 -0.95
N LEU A 14 0.35 -2.16 -2.21
CA LEU A 14 -0.76 -2.48 -3.10
C LEU A 14 -0.91 -3.98 -3.29
N LYS A 15 0.20 -4.68 -3.53
CA LYS A 15 0.17 -6.12 -3.71
C LYS A 15 -0.30 -6.85 -2.45
N LYS A 16 0.16 -6.40 -1.28
CA LYS A 16 -0.22 -7.02 -0.01
C LYS A 16 -1.71 -6.87 0.26
N LEU A 17 -2.24 -5.67 0.09
CA LEU A 17 -3.67 -5.44 0.27
C LEU A 17 -4.50 -6.15 -0.80
N PHE A 18 -4.00 -6.19 -2.02
CA PHE A 18 -4.65 -6.92 -3.11
C PHE A 18 -4.74 -8.42 -2.80
N ASP A 19 -3.63 -9.02 -2.37
CA ASP A 19 -3.58 -10.44 -2.04
C ASP A 19 -4.49 -10.78 -0.84
N GLN A 20 -4.61 -9.85 0.12
CA GLN A 20 -5.48 -10.00 1.28
C GLN A 20 -6.92 -9.60 0.99
N ARG A 21 -7.19 -9.12 -0.22
CA ARG A 21 -8.52 -8.67 -0.67
C ARG A 21 -9.10 -7.59 0.24
N CYS A 22 -8.23 -6.65 0.61
CA CYS A 22 -8.61 -5.54 1.49
C CYS A 22 -9.21 -4.39 0.69
N TRP A 23 -10.42 -4.60 0.19
CA TRP A 23 -11.17 -3.58 -0.56
C TRP A 23 -12.23 -2.94 0.33
N MET A 24 -12.33 -1.60 0.25
CA MET A 24 -13.38 -0.79 0.89
C MET A 24 -13.50 -1.05 2.40
N HIS A 25 -14.38 -1.94 2.81
CA HIS A 25 -14.69 -2.17 4.23
C HIS A 25 -13.75 -3.15 4.92
N LYS A 26 -12.97 -3.91 4.16
CA LYS A 26 -12.00 -4.81 4.75
C LYS A 26 -10.69 -4.04 4.95
N LEU A 27 -10.33 -3.83 6.21
CA LEU A 27 -9.21 -2.96 6.59
C LEU A 27 -7.94 -3.76 6.85
N PHE A 28 -6.81 -3.08 6.64
CA PHE A 28 -5.47 -3.64 6.89
C PHE A 28 -4.67 -2.63 7.70
N ASN A 29 -4.18 -3.05 8.87
CA ASN A 29 -3.44 -2.14 9.76
C ASN A 29 -2.09 -1.78 9.16
N ILE A 30 -1.75 -0.47 9.18
CA ILE A 30 -0.50 0.03 8.62
C ILE A 30 0.73 -0.64 9.25
N ASN A 31 0.65 -1.03 10.52
CA ASN A 31 1.78 -1.68 11.19
C ASN A 31 2.11 -3.05 10.61
N ASN A 32 1.16 -3.69 9.93
CA ASN A 32 1.38 -4.99 9.31
C ASN A 32 2.05 -4.89 7.94
N ILE A 33 2.21 -3.67 7.40
CA ILE A 33 2.88 -3.46 6.11
C ILE A 33 4.35 -3.84 6.20
N GLN A 34 4.97 -3.66 7.36
CA GLN A 34 6.39 -4.00 7.54
C GLN A 34 6.67 -5.50 7.41
N GLN A 35 5.65 -6.33 7.63
CA GLN A 35 5.80 -7.78 7.46
C GLN A 35 6.03 -8.08 5.98
N GLY A 36 7.03 -8.91 5.71
CA GLY A 36 7.41 -9.22 4.35
C GLY A 36 8.43 -8.29 3.74
N LEU A 37 8.74 -7.17 4.41
CA LEU A 37 9.83 -6.29 3.99
C LEU A 37 11.13 -6.71 4.70
N PRO A 38 12.27 -6.70 4.00
CA PRO A 38 13.54 -6.92 4.67
C PRO A 38 13.83 -5.78 5.66
N PRO A 39 14.65 -6.03 6.72
CA PRO A 39 14.88 -4.99 7.72
C PRO A 39 15.39 -3.66 7.16
N HIS A 40 16.23 -3.69 6.13
CA HIS A 40 16.75 -2.46 5.54
C HIS A 40 15.71 -1.63 4.79
N ALA A 41 14.56 -2.23 4.47
CA ALA A 41 13.46 -1.53 3.79
C ALA A 41 12.36 -1.07 4.74
N ARG A 42 12.52 -1.29 6.05
CA ARG A 42 11.51 -0.95 7.06
C ARG A 42 11.69 0.46 7.60
N ASP A 43 11.91 1.43 6.71
CA ASP A 43 12.01 2.84 7.10
C ASP A 43 10.61 3.43 7.21
N SER A 44 10.19 3.78 8.41
CA SER A 44 8.84 4.31 8.66
C SER A 44 8.54 5.59 7.88
N ARG A 45 9.56 6.41 7.61
CA ARG A 45 9.38 7.65 6.85
C ARG A 45 9.06 7.34 5.39
N ILE A 46 9.73 6.36 4.81
CA ILE A 46 9.48 5.94 3.41
C ILE A 46 8.12 5.26 3.31
N ILE A 47 7.79 4.40 4.26
CA ILE A 47 6.48 3.75 4.31
C ILE A 47 5.37 4.80 4.40
N LYS A 48 5.52 5.78 5.29
CA LYS A 48 4.53 6.84 5.45
C LYS A 48 4.36 7.64 4.15
N LYS A 49 5.48 7.98 3.51
CA LYS A 49 5.41 8.71 2.24
C LYS A 49 4.69 7.91 1.15
N ALA A 50 4.98 6.63 1.05
CA ALA A 50 4.31 5.75 0.09
C ALA A 50 2.81 5.69 0.35
N VAL A 51 2.42 5.53 1.62
CA VAL A 51 1.01 5.51 2.01
C VAL A 51 0.34 6.84 1.69
N ASP A 52 0.97 7.95 2.07
CA ASP A 52 0.41 9.29 1.83
C ASP A 52 0.20 9.54 0.34
N ASP A 53 1.16 9.14 -0.51
CA ASP A 53 1.05 9.30 -1.96
C ASP A 53 -0.12 8.48 -2.52
N LEU A 54 -0.29 7.26 -2.04
CA LEU A 54 -1.38 6.39 -2.49
C LEU A 54 -2.74 6.92 -2.04
N ILE A 55 -2.82 7.48 -0.84
CA ILE A 55 -4.05 8.12 -0.35
C ILE A 55 -4.35 9.36 -1.17
N LYS A 56 -3.34 10.16 -1.47
CA LYS A 56 -3.50 11.38 -2.27
C LYS A 56 -4.03 11.07 -3.67
N ASN A 57 -3.59 9.96 -4.26
CA ASN A 57 -4.05 9.51 -5.57
C ASN A 57 -5.37 8.76 -5.50
N LYS A 58 -5.93 8.59 -4.31
CA LYS A 58 -7.21 7.92 -4.06
C LYS A 58 -7.20 6.43 -4.39
N TRP A 59 -6.02 5.83 -4.42
CA TRP A 59 -5.88 4.37 -4.57
C TRP A 59 -6.05 3.66 -3.24
N LEU A 60 -5.67 4.33 -2.13
CA LEU A 60 -5.90 3.85 -0.78
C LEU A 60 -6.91 4.72 -0.06
N LEU A 61 -7.73 4.07 0.74
CA LEU A 61 -8.59 4.70 1.73
C LEU A 61 -7.98 4.48 3.10
N SER A 62 -8.13 5.44 4.00
CA SER A 62 -7.57 5.33 5.34
C SER A 62 -8.62 5.64 6.39
N LYS A 63 -8.50 4.95 7.53
CA LYS A 63 -9.40 5.15 8.67
C LYS A 63 -8.56 5.09 9.95
N PRO A 64 -8.47 6.18 10.72
CA PRO A 64 -7.79 6.13 12.02
C PRO A 64 -8.62 5.34 13.02
N THR A 65 -7.96 4.49 13.80
CA THR A 65 -8.59 3.69 14.84
C THR A 65 -7.71 3.72 16.09
N HIS A 66 -8.19 3.10 17.17
CA HIS A 66 -7.39 2.95 18.39
C HIS A 66 -6.11 2.13 18.16
N TYR A 67 -6.09 1.31 17.12
CA TYR A 67 -4.97 0.43 16.82
C TYR A 67 -4.02 1.04 15.79
N GLY A 68 -4.24 2.29 15.41
CA GLY A 68 -3.46 2.99 14.41
C GLY A 68 -4.25 3.23 13.14
N LEU A 69 -3.54 3.48 12.05
CA LEU A 69 -4.17 3.75 10.77
C LEU A 69 -4.53 2.45 10.07
N GLU A 70 -5.79 2.32 9.69
CA GLU A 70 -6.28 1.19 8.90
C GLU A 70 -6.42 1.59 7.44
N LEU A 71 -6.01 0.70 6.54
CA LEU A 71 -5.97 0.98 5.10
C LEU A 71 -6.84 -0.01 4.34
N SER A 72 -7.39 0.44 3.22
CA SER A 72 -8.06 -0.44 2.27
C SER A 72 -7.88 0.10 0.86
N LEU A 73 -8.09 -0.77 -0.13
CA LEU A 73 -8.02 -0.36 -1.53
C LEU A 73 -9.35 0.26 -1.96
N ASN A 74 -9.26 1.28 -2.80
CA ASN A 74 -10.44 1.96 -3.34
C ASN A 74 -10.94 1.21 -4.57
N ILE A 75 -12.16 0.67 -4.48
CA ILE A 75 -12.75 -0.13 -5.57
C ILE A 75 -12.92 0.70 -6.85
N ASP A 76 -13.09 2.02 -6.73
CA ASP A 76 -13.23 2.90 -7.88
C ASP A 76 -11.93 2.98 -8.70
N LYS A 77 -10.81 2.57 -8.12
CA LYS A 77 -9.50 2.54 -8.79
C LYS A 77 -9.01 1.11 -9.05
N LYS A 78 -9.90 0.14 -8.98
CA LYS A 78 -9.53 -1.27 -9.12
C LYS A 78 -8.74 -1.55 -10.39
N LYS A 79 -9.20 -1.03 -11.52
CA LYS A 79 -8.55 -1.27 -12.81
C LYS A 79 -7.14 -0.72 -12.83
N GLU A 80 -6.97 0.51 -12.39
CA GLU A 80 -5.65 1.16 -12.34
C GLU A 80 -4.70 0.42 -11.40
N ILE A 81 -5.21 -0.02 -10.25
CA ILE A 81 -4.43 -0.75 -9.27
C ILE A 81 -3.98 -2.10 -9.83
N GLU A 82 -4.89 -2.84 -10.44
CA GLU A 82 -4.57 -4.13 -11.07
C GLU A 82 -3.53 -3.98 -12.17
N GLU A 83 -3.70 -2.99 -13.04
CA GLU A 83 -2.75 -2.74 -14.12
C GLU A 83 -1.37 -2.37 -13.58
N TYR A 84 -1.33 -1.55 -12.53
CA TYR A 84 -0.07 -1.15 -11.92
C TYR A 84 0.67 -2.35 -11.32
N ILE A 85 -0.04 -3.19 -10.58
CA ILE A 85 0.57 -4.39 -9.97
C ILE A 85 1.08 -5.32 -11.07
N GLU A 86 0.26 -5.60 -12.07
CA GLU A 86 0.60 -6.50 -13.16
C GLU A 86 1.81 -6.00 -13.95
N LYS A 87 1.82 -4.72 -14.27
CA LYS A 87 2.92 -4.09 -15.02
C LYS A 87 4.24 -4.13 -14.26
N ASN A 88 4.21 -4.08 -12.95
CA ASN A 88 5.41 -3.97 -12.12
C ASN A 88 5.88 -5.29 -11.51
N LEU A 89 5.19 -6.40 -11.77
CA LEU A 89 5.62 -7.72 -11.32
C LEU A 89 6.69 -8.33 -12.23
N PHE A 90 6.85 -7.80 -13.40
CA PHE A 90 7.80 -8.33 -14.39
C PHE A 90 8.92 -7.37 -14.70
#